data_4128a6e2f5bea8130b88396f7989ccbb
#
_entry.id   4128a6e2f5bea8130b88396f7989ccbb
#
_cell.length_a   1.000
_cell.length_b   1.000
_cell.length_c   1.000
_cell.angle_alpha   90.00
_cell.angle_beta   90.00
_cell.angle_gamma   90.00
#
_symmetry.space_group_name_H-M   'P 1'
#
loop_
_entity.id
_entity.type
_entity.pdbx_description
1 polymer ?
#
loop_
_entity_poly.entity_id
_entity_poly.type
_entity_poly.pdbx_seq_one_letter_code
_entity_poly.pdbx_strand_id
1 'polypeptide(L)'
;MTSTKFHSQPLFTRRQLTALLLPLIAEQALSVTIGLADTLMVSSVGEAAVSGVSLVDTFNTLMIQIMSALATGGAVVASQYIGHREEKNARASAAQILLILSVFSLAVAAVVVVGRHAILRGIFGSIDADVMRYAETYFLLSALSYPFIGLYNAGAALFRAQGNSKVSMMSSLVMNVVNIGGNAILIFGFGMGVLGAALASLISRAIACIAVLFLLQKPGCMLRIEGLAALRPNGRLIQRILRVGIPAGIENGMFQIGKLSVASLTSTLGTAAIAANAVANTTSTFLNIPASAVGLAVLTVVGQCLGAGEKEQAVWYARRLLLLAYAGAWIMNLSAFFFADKLALTLFHLSPEAQAMALQVMQWFNLFSIFFWPSSFTLPNILRAAGDASFTMSVSIVSMWVFRVGFCYLMVLCFHGQLLSIWMGMFLDWVFRSACFMVRFVRGKWLEQHVI
;
A
#
# COMPACT_ATOMS: atom_id res chain seq x y z
N MET A 1 11.44 18.20 27.06
CA MET A 1 10.18 18.21 26.33
C MET A 1 9.54 19.59 26.46
N THR A 2 9.90 20.50 25.57
CA THR A 2 9.40 21.88 25.55
C THR A 2 7.92 21.88 25.15
N SER A 3 7.09 22.38 26.03
CA SER A 3 5.66 22.68 25.80
C SER A 3 5.58 23.83 24.79
N THR A 4 5.44 23.50 23.53
CA THR A 4 5.03 24.49 22.53
C THR A 4 3.62 24.92 22.90
N LYS A 5 3.46 26.17 23.40
CA LYS A 5 2.14 26.74 23.65
C LYS A 5 1.53 27.05 22.27
N PHE A 6 0.58 26.23 21.82
CA PHE A 6 -0.26 26.58 20.68
C PHE A 6 -1.19 27.72 21.08
N HIS A 7 -1.60 28.57 20.13
CA HIS A 7 -2.65 29.55 20.34
C HIS A 7 -4.02 28.90 20.57
N SER A 8 -4.18 27.64 20.15
CA SER A 8 -5.39 26.81 20.30
C SER A 8 -5.08 25.49 21.02
N GLN A 9 -6.11 24.81 21.54
CA GLN A 9 -5.93 23.49 22.15
C GLN A 9 -5.47 22.46 21.12
N PRO A 10 -4.58 21.50 21.51
CA PRO A 10 -4.13 20.44 20.62
C PRO A 10 -5.32 19.62 20.08
N LEU A 11 -5.42 19.48 18.74
CA LEU A 11 -6.48 18.69 18.09
C LEU A 11 -6.40 17.20 18.41
N PHE A 12 -5.21 16.70 18.68
CA PHE A 12 -5.00 15.29 19.04
C PHE A 12 -4.24 15.16 20.35
N THR A 13 -4.77 14.37 21.27
CA THR A 13 -4.07 13.96 22.48
C THR A 13 -3.08 12.83 22.18
N ARG A 14 -2.09 12.62 23.04
CA ARG A 14 -1.16 11.48 22.93
C ARG A 14 -1.90 10.14 22.88
N ARG A 15 -2.96 9.98 23.70
CA ARG A 15 -3.78 8.77 23.76
C ARG A 15 -4.47 8.52 22.41
N GLN A 16 -5.01 9.54 21.77
CA GLN A 16 -5.65 9.43 20.45
C GLN A 16 -4.64 9.05 19.36
N LEU A 17 -3.44 9.64 19.37
CA LEU A 17 -2.38 9.26 18.43
C LEU A 17 -1.93 7.82 18.62
N THR A 18 -1.75 7.35 19.85
CA THR A 18 -1.39 5.96 20.13
C THR A 18 -2.52 5.00 19.71
N ALA A 19 -3.77 5.36 19.99
CA ALA A 19 -4.95 4.59 19.58
C ALA A 19 -5.15 4.55 18.05
N LEU A 20 -4.61 5.53 17.31
CA LEU A 20 -4.57 5.52 15.86
C LEU A 20 -3.42 4.66 15.34
N LEU A 21 -2.22 4.80 15.89
CA LEU A 21 -0.98 4.21 15.37
C LEU A 21 -0.86 2.71 15.63
N LEU A 22 -1.15 2.24 16.87
CA LEU A 22 -0.99 0.82 17.21
C LEU A 22 -1.83 -0.11 16.34
N PRO A 23 -3.13 0.15 16.10
CA PRO A 23 -3.90 -0.67 15.19
C PRO A 23 -3.40 -0.62 13.74
N LEU A 24 -2.84 0.53 13.28
CA LEU A 24 -2.28 0.62 11.93
C LEU A 24 -1.01 -0.21 11.78
N ILE A 25 -0.16 -0.26 12.79
CA ILE A 25 1.02 -1.15 12.80
C ILE A 25 0.57 -2.61 12.70
N ALA A 26 -0.42 -3.01 13.50
CA ALA A 26 -0.99 -4.36 13.45
C ALA A 26 -1.64 -4.65 12.07
N GLU A 27 -2.39 -3.71 11.51
CA GLU A 27 -3.01 -3.83 10.17
C GLU A 27 -1.94 -4.05 9.08
N GLN A 28 -0.83 -3.29 9.12
CA GLN A 28 0.27 -3.46 8.16
C GLN A 28 0.96 -4.83 8.33
N ALA A 29 1.19 -5.28 9.56
CA ALA A 29 1.74 -6.60 9.82
C ALA A 29 0.82 -7.72 9.30
N LEU A 30 -0.49 -7.63 9.55
CA LEU A 30 -1.48 -8.57 9.02
C LEU A 30 -1.50 -8.60 7.50
N SER A 31 -1.38 -7.45 6.85
CA SER A 31 -1.35 -7.37 5.38
C SER A 31 -0.16 -8.09 4.75
N VAL A 32 1.00 -8.05 5.40
CA VAL A 32 2.19 -8.80 4.96
C VAL A 32 2.02 -10.30 5.21
N THR A 33 1.47 -10.67 6.35
CA THR A 33 1.29 -12.07 6.77
C THR A 33 0.35 -12.83 5.82
N ILE A 34 -0.76 -12.20 5.38
CA ILE A 34 -1.71 -12.86 4.46
C ILE A 34 -1.05 -13.20 3.13
N GLY A 35 -0.27 -12.28 2.55
CA GLY A 35 0.42 -12.53 1.28
C GLY A 35 1.41 -13.69 1.36
N LEU A 36 2.11 -13.84 2.49
CA LEU A 36 3.00 -14.98 2.71
C LEU A 36 2.23 -16.29 2.90
N ALA A 37 1.14 -16.28 3.69
CA ALA A 37 0.32 -17.45 3.92
C ALA A 37 -0.31 -17.97 2.62
N ASP A 38 -0.87 -17.08 1.79
CA ASP A 38 -1.45 -17.44 0.49
C ASP A 38 -0.41 -18.12 -0.43
N THR A 39 0.77 -17.53 -0.54
CA THR A 39 1.86 -18.09 -1.37
C THR A 39 2.28 -19.47 -0.88
N LEU A 40 2.44 -19.65 0.44
CA LEU A 40 2.81 -20.93 1.04
C LEU A 40 1.73 -21.99 0.84
N MET A 41 0.45 -21.64 0.98
CA MET A 41 -0.64 -22.60 0.82
C MET A 41 -0.82 -23.01 -0.65
N VAL A 42 -0.70 -22.08 -1.60
CA VAL A 42 -0.77 -22.38 -3.04
C VAL A 42 0.42 -23.22 -3.49
N SER A 43 1.61 -23.07 -2.87
CA SER A 43 2.80 -23.86 -3.23
C SER A 43 2.61 -25.37 -3.04
N SER A 44 1.70 -25.78 -2.15
CA SER A 44 1.35 -27.20 -1.96
C SER A 44 0.59 -27.83 -3.13
N VAL A 45 0.03 -27.01 -4.03
CA VAL A 45 -0.76 -27.49 -5.20
C VAL A 45 0.14 -27.88 -6.37
N GLY A 46 1.33 -27.27 -6.48
CA GLY A 46 2.33 -27.58 -7.50
C GLY A 46 2.86 -26.35 -8.25
N GLU A 47 3.92 -26.52 -9.00
CA GLU A 47 4.66 -25.42 -9.66
C GLU A 47 3.82 -24.65 -10.67
N ALA A 48 3.04 -25.34 -11.50
CA ALA A 48 2.17 -24.69 -12.48
C ALA A 48 1.08 -23.83 -11.83
N ALA A 49 0.58 -24.26 -10.66
CA ALA A 49 -0.39 -23.51 -9.86
C ALA A 49 0.23 -22.24 -9.30
N VAL A 50 1.41 -22.34 -8.69
CA VAL A 50 2.16 -21.19 -8.16
C VAL A 50 2.47 -20.19 -9.26
N SER A 51 2.94 -20.66 -10.41
CA SER A 51 3.25 -19.82 -11.57
C SER A 51 2.00 -19.07 -12.05
N GLY A 52 0.89 -19.77 -12.26
CA GLY A 52 -0.36 -19.15 -12.71
C GLY A 52 -0.92 -18.12 -11.74
N VAL A 53 -0.91 -18.42 -10.44
CA VAL A 53 -1.35 -17.49 -9.39
C VAL A 53 -0.42 -16.27 -9.32
N SER A 54 0.90 -16.45 -9.36
CA SER A 54 1.87 -15.36 -9.27
C SER A 54 1.75 -14.36 -10.43
N LEU A 55 1.48 -14.82 -11.65
CA LEU A 55 1.22 -13.96 -12.81
C LEU A 55 0.01 -13.05 -12.56
N VAL A 56 -1.09 -13.65 -12.08
CA VAL A 56 -2.32 -12.91 -11.79
C VAL A 56 -2.15 -11.97 -10.59
N ASP A 57 -1.41 -12.38 -9.56
CA ASP A 57 -1.17 -11.55 -8.37
C ASP A 57 -0.37 -10.29 -8.67
N THR A 58 0.46 -10.32 -9.70
CA THR A 58 1.11 -9.11 -10.20
C THR A 58 0.08 -8.09 -10.68
N PHE A 59 -0.90 -8.52 -11.44
CA PHE A 59 -2.01 -7.67 -11.91
C PHE A 59 -2.94 -7.27 -10.75
N ASN A 60 -3.30 -8.21 -9.88
CA ASN A 60 -4.11 -7.96 -8.69
C ASN A 60 -3.49 -6.86 -7.81
N THR A 61 -2.19 -6.95 -7.55
CA THR A 61 -1.46 -5.97 -6.76
C THR A 61 -1.54 -4.58 -7.38
N LEU A 62 -1.35 -4.46 -8.69
CA LEU A 62 -1.49 -3.20 -9.41
C LEU A 62 -2.90 -2.59 -9.22
N MET A 63 -3.95 -3.38 -9.43
CA MET A 63 -5.33 -2.93 -9.30
C MET A 63 -5.68 -2.52 -7.86
N ILE A 64 -5.28 -3.32 -6.88
CA ILE A 64 -5.50 -3.03 -5.45
C ILE A 64 -4.78 -1.74 -5.04
N GLN A 65 -3.57 -1.51 -5.52
CA GLN A 65 -2.81 -0.28 -5.22
C GLN A 65 -3.46 0.96 -5.85
N ILE A 66 -4.02 0.87 -7.04
CA ILE A 66 -4.79 1.97 -7.66
C ILE A 66 -6.06 2.24 -6.86
N MET A 67 -6.82 1.21 -6.47
CA MET A 67 -8.02 1.36 -5.64
C MET A 67 -7.69 1.96 -4.27
N SER A 68 -6.61 1.54 -3.64
CA SER A 68 -6.14 2.08 -2.37
C SER A 68 -5.74 3.56 -2.47
N ALA A 69 -5.12 3.95 -3.59
CA ALA A 69 -4.77 5.35 -3.86
C ALA A 69 -6.02 6.24 -4.05
N LEU A 70 -7.02 5.75 -4.80
CA LEU A 70 -8.31 6.43 -4.94
C LEU A 70 -9.01 6.56 -3.58
N ALA A 71 -9.00 5.49 -2.75
CA ALA A 71 -9.53 5.53 -1.39
C ALA A 71 -8.82 6.57 -0.53
N THR A 72 -7.50 6.70 -0.67
CA THR A 72 -6.70 7.72 0.01
C THR A 72 -7.14 9.13 -0.38
N GLY A 73 -7.42 9.38 -1.66
CA GLY A 73 -7.97 10.67 -2.12
C GLY A 73 -9.26 11.04 -1.41
N GLY A 74 -10.18 10.08 -1.28
CA GLY A 74 -11.43 10.28 -0.52
C GLY A 74 -11.21 10.49 0.97
N ALA A 75 -10.27 9.73 1.57
CA ALA A 75 -9.93 9.88 2.98
C ALA A 75 -9.32 11.26 3.30
N VAL A 76 -8.49 11.81 2.40
CA VAL A 76 -7.92 13.15 2.54
C VAL A 76 -9.03 14.21 2.53
N VAL A 77 -9.95 14.17 1.56
CA VAL A 77 -11.07 15.12 1.47
C VAL A 77 -11.98 15.00 2.69
N ALA A 78 -12.33 13.76 3.09
CA ALA A 78 -13.18 13.53 4.27
C ALA A 78 -12.48 14.00 5.56
N SER A 79 -11.18 13.75 5.75
CA SER A 79 -10.45 14.18 6.94
C SER A 79 -10.37 15.71 7.06
N GLN A 80 -10.22 16.42 5.94
CA GLN A 80 -10.24 17.89 5.94
C GLN A 80 -11.63 18.45 6.30
N TYR A 81 -12.73 17.89 5.76
CA TYR A 81 -14.08 18.29 6.17
C TYR A 81 -14.38 17.96 7.64
N ILE A 82 -13.85 16.84 8.17
CA ILE A 82 -13.93 16.52 9.61
C ILE A 82 -13.23 17.61 10.43
N GLY A 83 -12.02 18.00 10.03
CA GLY A 83 -11.27 19.08 10.67
C GLY A 83 -12.00 20.42 10.64
N HIS A 84 -12.64 20.73 9.52
CA HIS A 84 -13.44 21.94 9.33
C HIS A 84 -14.81 21.90 10.06
N ARG A 85 -15.14 20.77 10.70
CA ARG A 85 -16.41 20.51 11.41
C ARG A 85 -17.64 20.56 10.50
N GLU A 86 -17.48 20.32 9.22
CA GLU A 86 -18.55 20.22 8.22
C GLU A 86 -19.01 18.75 8.04
N GLU A 87 -19.75 18.22 9.00
CA GLU A 87 -20.17 16.81 8.98
C GLU A 87 -20.97 16.45 7.70
N LYS A 88 -21.81 17.34 7.21
CA LYS A 88 -22.61 17.11 5.99
C LYS A 88 -21.73 16.87 4.77
N ASN A 89 -20.70 17.69 4.57
CA ASN A 89 -19.77 17.55 3.46
C ASN A 89 -18.82 16.37 3.66
N ALA A 90 -18.45 16.08 4.91
CA ALA A 90 -17.68 14.88 5.25
C ALA A 90 -18.43 13.60 4.89
N ARG A 91 -19.73 13.48 5.27
CA ARG A 91 -20.59 12.34 4.89
C ARG A 91 -20.81 12.26 3.38
N ALA A 92 -21.05 13.41 2.73
CA ALA A 92 -21.16 13.44 1.28
C ALA A 92 -19.87 12.94 0.60
N SER A 93 -18.70 13.36 1.08
CA SER A 93 -17.40 12.88 0.56
C SER A 93 -17.23 11.37 0.76
N ALA A 94 -17.67 10.83 1.91
CA ALA A 94 -17.66 9.39 2.16
C ALA A 94 -18.56 8.63 1.17
N ALA A 95 -19.73 9.15 0.84
CA ALA A 95 -20.61 8.56 -0.16
C ALA A 95 -19.98 8.61 -1.57
N GLN A 96 -19.32 9.72 -1.94
CA GLN A 96 -18.69 9.86 -3.25
C GLN A 96 -17.50 8.90 -3.44
N ILE A 97 -16.67 8.65 -2.42
CA ILE A 97 -15.57 7.70 -2.56
C ILE A 97 -16.07 6.26 -2.72
N LEU A 98 -17.15 5.89 -2.02
CA LEU A 98 -17.78 4.58 -2.24
C LEU A 98 -18.35 4.47 -3.66
N LEU A 99 -18.99 5.53 -4.17
CA LEU A 99 -19.47 5.56 -5.55
C LEU A 99 -18.33 5.42 -6.57
N ILE A 100 -17.27 6.21 -6.43
CA ILE A 100 -16.09 6.17 -7.33
C ILE A 100 -15.48 4.77 -7.35
N LEU A 101 -15.25 4.18 -6.17
CA LEU A 101 -14.63 2.86 -6.10
C LEU A 101 -15.57 1.74 -6.55
N SER A 102 -16.89 1.87 -6.33
CA SER A 102 -17.86 0.92 -6.89
C SER A 102 -17.83 0.95 -8.42
N VAL A 103 -17.91 2.13 -9.02
CA VAL A 103 -17.91 2.26 -10.49
C VAL A 103 -16.58 1.79 -11.06
N PHE A 104 -15.46 2.23 -10.49
CA PHE A 104 -14.13 1.85 -10.96
C PHE A 104 -13.89 0.34 -10.84
N SER A 105 -14.18 -0.26 -9.69
CA SER A 105 -13.92 -1.69 -9.46
C SER A 105 -14.84 -2.59 -10.28
N LEU A 106 -16.12 -2.19 -10.48
CA LEU A 106 -17.05 -2.90 -11.36
C LEU A 106 -16.61 -2.81 -12.84
N ALA A 107 -16.16 -1.64 -13.28
CA ALA A 107 -15.64 -1.46 -14.64
C ALA A 107 -14.40 -2.35 -14.88
N VAL A 108 -13.44 -2.34 -13.95
CA VAL A 108 -12.25 -3.19 -14.03
C VAL A 108 -12.64 -4.67 -13.99
N ALA A 109 -13.54 -5.06 -13.09
CA ALA A 109 -14.04 -6.44 -13.01
C ALA A 109 -14.67 -6.90 -14.34
N ALA A 110 -15.52 -6.07 -14.93
CA ALA A 110 -16.16 -6.37 -16.21
C ALA A 110 -15.13 -6.54 -17.35
N VAL A 111 -14.16 -5.63 -17.45
CA VAL A 111 -13.07 -5.72 -18.44
C VAL A 111 -12.27 -7.00 -18.27
N VAL A 112 -11.91 -7.36 -17.02
CA VAL A 112 -11.13 -8.57 -16.74
C VAL A 112 -11.94 -9.83 -17.00
N VAL A 113 -13.21 -9.90 -16.56
CA VAL A 113 -14.07 -11.08 -16.78
C VAL A 113 -14.22 -11.38 -18.27
N VAL A 114 -14.45 -10.35 -19.10
CA VAL A 114 -14.61 -10.51 -20.55
C VAL A 114 -13.26 -10.75 -21.24
N GLY A 115 -12.24 -10.01 -20.84
CA GLY A 115 -10.96 -9.97 -21.56
C GLY A 115 -9.86 -10.85 -20.97
N ARG A 116 -10.10 -11.65 -19.90
CA ARG A 116 -9.06 -12.35 -19.13
C ARG A 116 -8.05 -13.13 -19.98
N HIS A 117 -8.52 -13.86 -20.98
CA HIS A 117 -7.65 -14.63 -21.87
C HIS A 117 -6.75 -13.71 -22.72
N ALA A 118 -7.32 -12.66 -23.30
CA ALA A 118 -6.58 -11.71 -24.12
C ALA A 118 -5.58 -10.89 -23.27
N ILE A 119 -5.97 -10.52 -22.05
CA ILE A 119 -5.11 -9.79 -21.11
C ILE A 119 -3.91 -10.65 -20.70
N LEU A 120 -4.14 -11.90 -20.29
CA LEU A 120 -3.07 -12.82 -19.90
C LEU A 120 -2.11 -13.11 -21.06
N ARG A 121 -2.65 -13.38 -22.25
CA ARG A 121 -1.80 -13.56 -23.47
C ARG A 121 -1.06 -12.31 -23.87
N GLY A 122 -1.70 -11.14 -23.77
CA GLY A 122 -1.09 -9.86 -24.14
C GLY A 122 0.05 -9.44 -23.21
N ILE A 123 -0.06 -9.76 -21.91
CA ILE A 123 0.95 -9.38 -20.92
C ILE A 123 2.08 -10.42 -20.84
N PHE A 124 1.74 -11.71 -20.85
CA PHE A 124 2.69 -12.78 -20.56
C PHE A 124 3.07 -13.64 -21.79
N GLY A 125 2.47 -13.38 -22.95
CA GLY A 125 2.77 -14.10 -24.18
C GLY A 125 2.28 -15.55 -24.17
N SER A 126 3.06 -16.45 -24.79
CA SER A 126 2.79 -17.89 -24.81
C SER A 126 3.34 -18.53 -23.53
N ILE A 127 2.44 -18.88 -22.63
CA ILE A 127 2.75 -19.66 -21.41
C ILE A 127 2.19 -21.08 -21.55
N ASP A 128 2.69 -21.99 -20.73
CA ASP A 128 2.23 -23.37 -20.66
C ASP A 128 0.71 -23.46 -20.48
N ALA A 129 0.04 -24.42 -21.14
CA ALA A 129 -1.40 -24.57 -21.12
C ALA A 129 -1.97 -24.80 -19.72
N ASP A 130 -1.27 -25.54 -18.87
CA ASP A 130 -1.69 -25.76 -17.47
C ASP A 130 -1.57 -24.49 -16.64
N VAL A 131 -0.47 -23.72 -16.81
CA VAL A 131 -0.29 -22.43 -16.15
C VAL A 131 -1.36 -21.44 -16.58
N MET A 132 -1.70 -21.39 -17.88
CA MET A 132 -2.78 -20.54 -18.41
C MET A 132 -4.13 -20.90 -17.79
N ARG A 133 -4.47 -22.18 -17.69
CA ARG A 133 -5.72 -22.64 -17.09
C ARG A 133 -5.86 -22.22 -15.62
N TYR A 134 -4.79 -22.39 -14.84
CA TYR A 134 -4.77 -21.93 -13.44
C TYR A 134 -4.87 -20.41 -13.35
N ALA A 135 -4.13 -19.68 -14.18
CA ALA A 135 -4.17 -18.23 -14.23
C ALA A 135 -5.56 -17.71 -14.59
N GLU A 136 -6.22 -18.25 -15.61
CA GLU A 136 -7.59 -17.85 -16.01
C GLU A 136 -8.61 -18.07 -14.89
N THR A 137 -8.55 -19.22 -14.22
CA THR A 137 -9.44 -19.56 -13.11
C THR A 137 -9.25 -18.60 -11.94
N TYR A 138 -8.01 -18.36 -11.55
CA TYR A 138 -7.68 -17.46 -10.46
C TYR A 138 -8.02 -16.02 -10.80
N PHE A 139 -7.78 -15.59 -12.05
CA PHE A 139 -8.04 -14.24 -12.50
C PHE A 139 -9.53 -13.91 -12.56
N LEU A 140 -10.36 -14.87 -12.99
CA LEU A 140 -11.81 -14.70 -13.00
C LEU A 140 -12.36 -14.43 -11.58
N LEU A 141 -11.99 -15.25 -10.60
CA LEU A 141 -12.46 -15.10 -9.24
C LEU A 141 -11.85 -13.87 -8.54
N SER A 142 -10.60 -13.54 -8.86
CA SER A 142 -9.98 -12.29 -8.41
C SER A 142 -10.75 -11.08 -8.95
N ALA A 143 -11.12 -11.07 -10.24
CA ALA A 143 -11.90 -10.00 -10.84
C ALA A 143 -13.27 -9.84 -10.17
N LEU A 144 -13.97 -10.93 -9.89
CA LEU A 144 -15.23 -10.89 -9.14
C LEU A 144 -15.07 -10.36 -7.72
N SER A 145 -13.87 -10.43 -7.14
CA SER A 145 -13.58 -9.88 -5.83
C SER A 145 -13.24 -8.38 -5.83
N TYR A 146 -12.95 -7.76 -6.99
CA TYR A 146 -12.56 -6.35 -7.06
C TYR A 146 -13.58 -5.36 -6.48
N PRO A 147 -14.90 -5.50 -6.72
CA PRO A 147 -15.87 -4.63 -6.09
C PRO A 147 -15.83 -4.70 -4.56
N PHE A 148 -15.62 -5.88 -4.00
CA PHE A 148 -15.55 -6.07 -2.55
C PHE A 148 -14.28 -5.46 -1.96
N ILE A 149 -13.12 -5.71 -2.56
CA ILE A 149 -11.86 -5.14 -2.05
C ILE A 149 -11.79 -3.62 -2.28
N GLY A 150 -12.37 -3.10 -3.36
CA GLY A 150 -12.48 -1.67 -3.61
C GLY A 150 -13.31 -0.96 -2.54
N LEU A 151 -14.50 -1.47 -2.26
CA LEU A 151 -15.39 -0.94 -1.21
C LEU A 151 -14.81 -1.14 0.20
N TYR A 152 -14.13 -2.25 0.46
CA TYR A 152 -13.38 -2.46 1.70
C TYR A 152 -12.30 -1.39 1.89
N ASN A 153 -11.49 -1.12 0.86
CA ASN A 153 -10.43 -0.09 0.91
C ASN A 153 -11.03 1.30 1.17
N ALA A 154 -12.16 1.64 0.53
CA ALA A 154 -12.87 2.88 0.79
C ALA A 154 -13.29 2.98 2.25
N GLY A 155 -14.00 1.98 2.75
CA GLY A 155 -14.50 1.97 4.12
C GLY A 155 -13.39 2.00 5.17
N ALA A 156 -12.33 1.21 4.98
CA ALA A 156 -11.15 1.22 5.86
C ALA A 156 -10.47 2.61 5.88
N ALA A 157 -10.32 3.25 4.71
CA ALA A 157 -9.78 4.60 4.60
C ALA A 157 -10.66 5.65 5.29
N LEU A 158 -11.98 5.52 5.19
CA LEU A 158 -12.94 6.39 5.87
C LEU A 158 -12.92 6.21 7.40
N PHE A 159 -12.78 4.99 7.91
CA PHE A 159 -12.61 4.78 9.35
C PHE A 159 -11.29 5.36 9.86
N ARG A 160 -10.20 5.23 9.09
CA ARG A 160 -8.93 5.89 9.42
C ARG A 160 -9.07 7.41 9.40
N ALA A 161 -9.77 8.00 8.42
CA ALA A 161 -10.01 9.45 8.33
C ALA A 161 -10.76 10.01 9.56
N GLN A 162 -11.62 9.19 10.21
CA GLN A 162 -12.29 9.53 11.47
C GLN A 162 -11.39 9.35 12.71
N GLY A 163 -10.16 8.87 12.55
CA GLY A 163 -9.27 8.52 13.67
C GLY A 163 -9.56 7.14 14.28
N ASN A 164 -10.42 6.32 13.69
CA ASN A 164 -10.79 5.00 14.20
C ASN A 164 -10.11 3.86 13.42
N SER A 165 -8.80 3.74 13.55
CA SER A 165 -8.03 2.66 12.91
C SER A 165 -8.29 1.26 13.49
N LYS A 166 -8.91 1.18 14.69
CA LYS A 166 -9.27 -0.11 15.30
C LYS A 166 -10.25 -0.90 14.42
N VAL A 167 -11.22 -0.22 13.81
CA VAL A 167 -12.19 -0.87 12.90
C VAL A 167 -11.48 -1.38 11.65
N SER A 168 -10.58 -0.59 11.05
CA SER A 168 -9.79 -1.00 9.89
C SER A 168 -8.95 -2.24 10.20
N MET A 169 -8.23 -2.23 11.32
CA MET A 169 -7.43 -3.38 11.80
C MET A 169 -8.29 -4.63 12.04
N MET A 170 -9.42 -4.49 12.76
CA MET A 170 -10.30 -5.65 13.06
C MET A 170 -10.91 -6.24 11.79
N SER A 171 -11.30 -5.40 10.84
CA SER A 171 -11.82 -5.86 9.55
C SER A 171 -10.74 -6.57 8.72
N SER A 172 -9.50 -6.08 8.76
CA SER A 172 -8.34 -6.75 8.17
C SER A 172 -8.07 -8.09 8.85
N LEU A 173 -8.14 -8.16 10.18
CA LEU A 173 -7.98 -9.41 10.93
C LEU A 173 -9.03 -10.45 10.54
N VAL A 174 -10.31 -10.06 10.46
CA VAL A 174 -11.40 -10.95 10.03
C VAL A 174 -11.14 -11.44 8.61
N MET A 175 -10.74 -10.53 7.68
CA MET A 175 -10.40 -10.91 6.32
C MET A 175 -9.27 -11.95 6.27
N ASN A 176 -8.21 -11.75 7.06
CA ASN A 176 -7.08 -12.68 7.15
C ASN A 176 -7.49 -14.05 7.70
N VAL A 177 -8.24 -14.08 8.82
CA VAL A 177 -8.68 -15.33 9.45
C VAL A 177 -9.57 -16.12 8.50
N VAL A 178 -10.53 -15.45 7.85
CA VAL A 178 -11.43 -16.10 6.88
C VAL A 178 -10.66 -16.57 5.64
N ASN A 179 -9.68 -15.81 5.16
CA ASN A 179 -8.87 -16.21 4.01
C ASN A 179 -7.99 -17.43 4.32
N ILE A 180 -7.21 -17.38 5.40
CA ILE A 180 -6.31 -18.49 5.78
C ILE A 180 -7.15 -19.74 6.14
N GLY A 181 -8.21 -19.59 6.91
CA GLY A 181 -9.11 -20.69 7.24
C GLY A 181 -9.82 -21.26 6.00
N GLY A 182 -10.29 -20.39 5.11
CA GLY A 182 -10.88 -20.76 3.84
C GLY A 182 -9.89 -21.50 2.93
N ASN A 183 -8.67 -21.01 2.81
CA ASN A 183 -7.60 -21.70 2.08
C ASN A 183 -7.35 -23.09 2.67
N ALA A 184 -7.23 -23.21 4.00
CA ALA A 184 -7.00 -24.50 4.65
C ALA A 184 -8.11 -25.50 4.35
N ILE A 185 -9.36 -25.08 4.44
CA ILE A 185 -10.53 -25.95 4.20
C ILE A 185 -10.66 -26.28 2.70
N LEU A 186 -10.58 -25.30 1.81
CA LEU A 186 -10.85 -25.49 0.39
C LEU A 186 -9.68 -26.15 -0.37
N ILE A 187 -8.43 -25.82 -0.01
CA ILE A 187 -7.24 -26.41 -0.65
C ILE A 187 -6.99 -27.82 -0.09
N PHE A 188 -6.87 -27.95 1.24
CA PHE A 188 -6.46 -29.21 1.86
C PHE A 188 -7.64 -30.12 2.21
N GLY A 189 -8.80 -29.56 2.61
CA GLY A 189 -9.98 -30.34 2.97
C GLY A 189 -10.74 -30.84 1.74
N PHE A 190 -11.03 -29.95 0.78
CA PHE A 190 -11.80 -30.30 -0.42
C PHE A 190 -10.93 -30.57 -1.66
N GLY A 191 -9.61 -30.37 -1.59
CA GLY A 191 -8.71 -30.62 -2.72
C GLY A 191 -8.91 -29.69 -3.92
N MET A 192 -9.51 -28.51 -3.72
CA MET A 192 -9.88 -27.60 -4.82
C MET A 192 -8.69 -26.84 -5.43
N GLY A 193 -7.49 -26.97 -4.89
CA GLY A 193 -6.28 -26.35 -5.44
C GLY A 193 -6.41 -24.84 -5.62
N VAL A 194 -6.05 -24.31 -6.80
CA VAL A 194 -6.10 -22.87 -7.13
C VAL A 194 -7.52 -22.30 -7.05
N LEU A 195 -8.54 -23.08 -7.43
CA LEU A 195 -9.94 -22.66 -7.31
C LEU A 195 -10.30 -22.39 -5.84
N GLY A 196 -9.82 -23.24 -4.91
CA GLY A 196 -10.02 -23.08 -3.48
C GLY A 196 -9.39 -21.79 -2.94
N ALA A 197 -8.14 -21.50 -3.33
CA ALA A 197 -7.45 -20.26 -2.97
C ALA A 197 -8.19 -19.01 -3.47
N ALA A 198 -8.65 -19.04 -4.71
CA ALA A 198 -9.38 -17.92 -5.30
C ALA A 198 -10.75 -17.70 -4.63
N LEU A 199 -11.49 -18.77 -4.31
CA LEU A 199 -12.76 -18.69 -3.59
C LEU A 199 -12.57 -18.19 -2.15
N ALA A 200 -11.57 -18.65 -1.43
CA ALA A 200 -11.25 -18.17 -0.09
C ALA A 200 -10.97 -16.66 -0.10
N SER A 201 -10.21 -16.19 -1.09
CA SER A 201 -9.92 -14.76 -1.27
C SER A 201 -11.19 -13.96 -1.61
N LEU A 202 -12.06 -14.47 -2.47
CA LEU A 202 -13.33 -13.83 -2.80
C LEU A 202 -14.25 -13.73 -1.57
N ILE A 203 -14.43 -14.82 -0.83
CA ILE A 203 -15.30 -14.88 0.35
C ILE A 203 -14.76 -13.97 1.46
N SER A 204 -13.46 -14.00 1.75
CA SER A 204 -12.84 -13.16 2.78
C SER A 204 -13.00 -11.67 2.48
N ARG A 205 -12.79 -11.26 1.22
CA ARG A 205 -12.98 -9.88 0.75
C ARG A 205 -14.45 -9.45 0.83
N ALA A 206 -15.39 -10.33 0.47
CA ALA A 206 -16.82 -10.06 0.56
C ALA A 206 -17.26 -9.87 2.03
N ILE A 207 -16.85 -10.75 2.93
CA ILE A 207 -17.15 -10.64 4.37
C ILE A 207 -16.58 -9.35 4.96
N ALA A 208 -15.32 -9.03 4.67
CA ALA A 208 -14.69 -7.80 5.16
C ALA A 208 -15.39 -6.55 4.62
N CYS A 209 -15.77 -6.54 3.35
CA CYS A 209 -16.54 -5.47 2.72
C CYS A 209 -17.89 -5.26 3.42
N ILE A 210 -18.67 -6.33 3.58
CA ILE A 210 -19.99 -6.27 4.23
C ILE A 210 -19.84 -5.78 5.66
N ALA A 211 -18.86 -6.28 6.41
CA ALA A 211 -18.61 -5.86 7.79
C ALA A 211 -18.31 -4.35 7.87
N VAL A 212 -17.41 -3.83 7.03
CA VAL A 212 -17.04 -2.41 7.02
C VAL A 212 -18.22 -1.53 6.60
N LEU A 213 -18.97 -1.91 5.56
CA LEU A 213 -20.15 -1.15 5.11
C LEU A 213 -21.26 -1.15 6.17
N PHE A 214 -21.48 -2.27 6.83
CA PHE A 214 -22.44 -2.36 7.95
C PHE A 214 -22.04 -1.43 9.11
N LEU A 215 -20.74 -1.39 9.46
CA LEU A 215 -20.24 -0.50 10.49
C LEU A 215 -20.36 0.98 10.11
N LEU A 216 -20.22 1.34 8.81
CA LEU A 216 -20.44 2.71 8.31
C LEU A 216 -21.90 3.16 8.39
N GLN A 217 -22.86 2.23 8.47
CA GLN A 217 -24.28 2.56 8.60
C GLN A 217 -24.75 2.72 10.05
N LYS A 218 -23.92 2.32 11.03
CA LYS A 218 -24.31 2.40 12.46
C LYS A 218 -24.59 3.84 12.92
N PRO A 219 -25.64 4.05 13.73
CA PRO A 219 -25.85 5.31 14.44
C PRO A 219 -24.64 5.60 15.33
N GLY A 220 -24.03 6.75 15.23
CA GLY A 220 -22.81 7.11 15.96
C GLY A 220 -21.53 7.02 15.12
N CYS A 221 -21.56 6.48 13.89
CA CYS A 221 -20.49 6.67 12.94
C CYS A 221 -20.53 8.12 12.39
N MET A 222 -19.44 8.88 12.53
CA MET A 222 -19.38 10.27 12.07
C MET A 222 -19.62 10.37 10.55
N LEU A 223 -19.05 9.47 9.76
CA LEU A 223 -19.20 9.39 8.31
C LEU A 223 -20.33 8.43 7.89
N ARG A 224 -21.41 8.39 8.68
CA ARG A 224 -22.56 7.54 8.39
C ARG A 224 -23.14 7.81 7.01
N ILE A 225 -23.43 6.72 6.28
CA ILE A 225 -24.07 6.78 4.96
C ILE A 225 -25.55 6.46 5.12
N GLU A 226 -26.41 7.43 4.85
CA GLU A 226 -27.85 7.34 5.02
C GLU A 226 -28.53 6.89 3.72
N GLY A 227 -28.46 5.57 3.47
CA GLY A 227 -29.16 4.95 2.35
C GLY A 227 -28.54 5.24 0.96
N LEU A 228 -29.15 4.63 -0.07
CA LEU A 228 -28.71 4.75 -1.48
C LEU A 228 -28.86 6.18 -2.04
N ALA A 229 -29.76 6.99 -1.49
CA ALA A 229 -29.93 8.37 -1.91
C ALA A 229 -28.68 9.25 -1.66
N ALA A 230 -27.84 8.89 -0.67
CA ALA A 230 -26.58 9.57 -0.40
C ALA A 230 -25.52 9.36 -1.50
N LEU A 231 -25.70 8.31 -2.34
CA LEU A 231 -24.78 7.97 -3.44
C LEU A 231 -25.05 8.80 -4.72
N ARG A 232 -25.91 9.81 -4.68
CA ARG A 232 -26.12 10.70 -5.84
C ARG A 232 -24.81 11.40 -6.21
N PRO A 233 -24.40 11.37 -7.50
CA PRO A 233 -23.15 11.97 -7.93
C PRO A 233 -23.10 13.47 -7.65
N ASN A 234 -22.03 13.91 -6.98
CA ASN A 234 -21.72 15.32 -6.76
C ASN A 234 -20.40 15.64 -7.48
N GLY A 235 -20.49 16.28 -8.64
CA GLY A 235 -19.33 16.55 -9.49
C GLY A 235 -18.21 17.33 -8.79
N ARG A 236 -18.54 18.30 -7.91
CA ARG A 236 -17.54 19.08 -7.19
C ARG A 236 -16.74 18.21 -6.20
N LEU A 237 -17.43 17.37 -5.45
CA LEU A 237 -16.76 16.46 -4.50
C LEU A 237 -15.97 15.37 -5.23
N ILE A 238 -16.53 14.81 -6.30
CA ILE A 238 -15.83 13.82 -7.15
C ILE A 238 -14.53 14.45 -7.68
N GLN A 239 -14.58 15.66 -8.23
CA GLN A 239 -13.39 16.35 -8.74
C GLN A 239 -12.33 16.57 -7.65
N ARG A 240 -12.72 16.95 -6.43
CA ARG A 240 -11.79 17.11 -5.29
C ARG A 240 -11.13 15.80 -4.91
N ILE A 241 -11.89 14.71 -4.83
CA ILE A 241 -11.39 13.37 -4.52
C ILE A 241 -10.43 12.90 -5.61
N LEU A 242 -10.82 13.04 -6.88
CA LEU A 242 -10.01 12.60 -8.01
C LEU A 242 -8.74 13.44 -8.20
N ARG A 243 -8.76 14.73 -7.82
CA ARG A 243 -7.56 15.59 -7.84
C ARG A 243 -6.43 15.06 -6.95
N VAL A 244 -6.74 14.35 -5.89
CA VAL A 244 -5.75 13.69 -5.03
C VAL A 244 -5.58 12.21 -5.42
N GLY A 245 -6.68 11.53 -5.69
CA GLY A 245 -6.71 10.09 -5.93
C GLY A 245 -6.08 9.67 -7.27
N ILE A 246 -6.34 10.42 -8.35
CA ILE A 246 -5.75 10.07 -9.68
C ILE A 246 -4.23 10.19 -9.67
N PRO A 247 -3.61 11.32 -9.23
CA PRO A 247 -2.16 11.39 -9.16
C PRO A 247 -1.55 10.28 -8.29
N ALA A 248 -2.13 10.00 -7.12
CA ALA A 248 -1.68 8.91 -6.26
C ALA A 248 -1.84 7.54 -6.92
N GLY A 249 -2.92 7.32 -7.68
CA GLY A 249 -3.15 6.09 -8.44
C GLY A 249 -2.14 5.89 -9.56
N ILE A 250 -1.87 6.92 -10.34
CA ILE A 250 -0.85 6.91 -11.39
C ILE A 250 0.54 6.65 -10.78
N GLU A 251 0.87 7.33 -9.68
CA GLU A 251 2.14 7.12 -8.97
C GLU A 251 2.31 5.67 -8.55
N ASN A 252 1.30 5.08 -7.88
CA ASN A 252 1.34 3.69 -7.43
C ASN A 252 1.40 2.71 -8.62
N GLY A 253 0.64 2.98 -9.68
CA GLY A 253 0.66 2.16 -10.90
C GLY A 253 2.03 2.17 -11.58
N MET A 254 2.59 3.34 -11.81
CA MET A 254 3.92 3.49 -12.42
C MET A 254 5.02 2.89 -11.55
N PHE A 255 4.88 2.97 -10.22
CA PHE A 255 5.80 2.33 -9.29
C PHE A 255 5.75 0.79 -9.39
N GLN A 256 4.57 0.19 -9.52
CA GLN A 256 4.45 -1.26 -9.70
C GLN A 256 5.01 -1.72 -11.05
N ILE A 257 4.76 -0.99 -12.13
CA ILE A 257 5.35 -1.30 -13.45
C ILE A 257 6.87 -1.20 -13.38
N GLY A 258 7.42 -0.17 -12.75
CA GLY A 258 8.87 -0.03 -12.58
C GLY A 258 9.48 -1.15 -11.73
N LYS A 259 8.80 -1.58 -10.65
CA LYS A 259 9.23 -2.76 -9.87
C LYS A 259 9.26 -4.03 -10.71
N LEU A 260 8.26 -4.24 -11.57
CA LEU A 260 8.20 -5.39 -12.46
C LEU A 260 9.37 -5.37 -13.47
N SER A 261 9.66 -4.20 -14.05
CA SER A 261 10.80 -4.02 -14.96
C SER A 261 12.14 -4.37 -14.28
N VAL A 262 12.33 -3.93 -13.03
CA VAL A 262 13.53 -4.26 -12.25
C VAL A 262 13.58 -5.74 -11.87
N ALA A 263 12.44 -6.36 -11.56
CA ALA A 263 12.37 -7.79 -11.27
C ALA A 263 12.73 -8.63 -12.51
N SER A 264 12.26 -8.23 -13.70
CA SER A 264 12.65 -8.83 -14.97
C SER A 264 14.16 -8.72 -15.22
N LEU A 265 14.77 -7.55 -14.92
CA LEU A 265 16.22 -7.40 -15.01
C LEU A 265 16.96 -8.28 -14.00
N THR A 266 16.44 -8.41 -12.77
CA THR A 266 17.04 -9.30 -11.75
C THR A 266 17.07 -10.76 -12.19
N SER A 267 16.05 -11.20 -12.95
CA SER A 267 16.01 -12.60 -13.45
C SER A 267 17.14 -12.94 -14.42
N THR A 268 17.73 -11.94 -15.09
CA THR A 268 18.88 -12.16 -15.99
C THR A 268 20.19 -12.42 -15.24
N LEU A 269 20.24 -12.14 -13.92
CA LEU A 269 21.43 -12.34 -13.09
C LEU A 269 21.55 -13.77 -12.52
N GLY A 270 20.62 -14.65 -12.83
CA GLY A 270 20.64 -16.06 -12.41
C GLY A 270 19.84 -16.36 -11.14
N THR A 271 19.70 -17.65 -10.84
CA THR A 271 18.83 -18.17 -9.78
C THR A 271 19.25 -17.74 -8.37
N ALA A 272 20.54 -17.64 -8.10
CA ALA A 272 21.08 -17.18 -6.82
C ALA A 272 20.66 -15.72 -6.54
N ALA A 273 20.75 -14.84 -7.56
CA ALA A 273 20.33 -13.45 -7.44
C ALA A 273 18.82 -13.31 -7.24
N ILE A 274 18.01 -14.12 -7.93
CA ILE A 274 16.54 -14.15 -7.73
C ILE A 274 16.20 -14.54 -6.30
N ALA A 275 16.81 -15.59 -5.77
CA ALA A 275 16.57 -16.06 -4.41
C ALA A 275 17.01 -15.02 -3.36
N ALA A 276 18.20 -14.44 -3.52
CA ALA A 276 18.70 -13.38 -2.66
C ALA A 276 17.78 -12.14 -2.66
N ASN A 277 17.32 -11.72 -3.86
CA ASN A 277 16.41 -10.60 -4.02
C ASN A 277 15.04 -10.85 -3.36
N ALA A 278 14.51 -12.07 -3.45
CA ALA A 278 13.24 -12.45 -2.83
C ALA A 278 13.32 -12.32 -1.30
N VAL A 279 14.38 -12.85 -0.68
CA VAL A 279 14.62 -12.76 0.76
C VAL A 279 14.80 -11.31 1.20
N ALA A 280 15.62 -10.53 0.48
CA ALA A 280 15.85 -9.12 0.78
C ALA A 280 14.56 -8.28 0.67
N ASN A 281 13.72 -8.50 -0.36
CA ASN A 281 12.43 -7.81 -0.50
C ASN A 281 11.46 -8.18 0.62
N THR A 282 11.36 -9.46 0.98
CA THR A 282 10.48 -9.91 2.08
C THR A 282 10.91 -9.27 3.39
N THR A 283 12.19 -9.35 3.73
CA THR A 283 12.74 -8.77 4.96
C THR A 283 12.53 -7.25 4.99
N SER A 284 12.82 -6.55 3.88
CA SER A 284 12.65 -5.10 3.79
C SER A 284 11.19 -4.66 4.02
N THR A 285 10.23 -5.45 3.55
CA THR A 285 8.80 -5.18 3.76
C THR A 285 8.44 -5.21 5.24
N PHE A 286 8.92 -6.20 5.99
CA PHE A 286 8.72 -6.27 7.45
C PHE A 286 9.37 -5.11 8.19
N LEU A 287 10.59 -4.73 7.84
CA LEU A 287 11.33 -3.66 8.50
C LEU A 287 10.66 -2.29 8.34
N ASN A 288 9.92 -2.09 7.26
CA ASN A 288 9.25 -0.83 6.96
C ASN A 288 7.81 -0.73 7.52
N ILE A 289 7.29 -1.77 8.19
CA ILE A 289 5.92 -1.78 8.75
C ILE A 289 5.63 -0.56 9.63
N PRO A 290 6.45 -0.21 10.66
CA PRO A 290 6.13 0.92 11.53
C PRO A 290 6.06 2.25 10.79
N ALA A 291 7.00 2.50 9.89
CA ALA A 291 7.05 3.75 9.14
C ALA A 291 5.90 3.85 8.11
N SER A 292 5.48 2.72 7.51
CA SER A 292 4.30 2.64 6.64
C SER A 292 3.00 2.96 7.41
N ALA A 293 2.86 2.43 8.62
CA ALA A 293 1.72 2.69 9.49
C ALA A 293 1.63 4.18 9.87
N VAL A 294 2.77 4.81 10.19
CA VAL A 294 2.83 6.26 10.43
C VAL A 294 2.41 7.02 9.17
N GLY A 295 2.81 6.58 7.98
CA GLY A 295 2.40 7.17 6.71
C GLY A 295 0.89 7.21 6.51
N LEU A 296 0.16 6.19 6.96
CA LEU A 296 -1.32 6.18 6.94
C LEU A 296 -1.91 7.12 8.00
N ALA A 297 -1.33 7.16 9.20
CA ALA A 297 -1.80 8.04 10.28
C ALA A 297 -1.64 9.53 9.93
N VAL A 298 -0.58 9.89 9.22
CA VAL A 298 -0.31 11.25 8.77
C VAL A 298 -1.44 11.82 7.90
N LEU A 299 -2.02 11.01 7.00
CA LEU A 299 -3.12 11.43 6.14
C LEU A 299 -4.33 11.93 6.96
N THR A 300 -4.63 11.24 8.06
CA THR A 300 -5.70 11.61 8.99
C THR A 300 -5.34 12.84 9.81
N VAL A 301 -4.21 12.79 10.51
CA VAL A 301 -3.84 13.82 11.48
C VAL A 301 -3.56 15.16 10.82
N VAL A 302 -2.74 15.15 9.78
CA VAL A 302 -2.41 16.39 9.03
C VAL A 302 -3.62 16.88 8.24
N GLY A 303 -4.40 15.98 7.64
CA GLY A 303 -5.63 16.33 6.91
C GLY A 303 -6.64 17.06 7.82
N GLN A 304 -6.88 16.55 9.02
CA GLN A 304 -7.79 17.20 9.98
C GLN A 304 -7.24 18.54 10.48
N CYS A 305 -5.94 18.64 10.76
CA CYS A 305 -5.34 19.92 11.17
C CYS A 305 -5.47 20.99 10.07
N LEU A 306 -5.20 20.64 8.83
CA LEU A 306 -5.35 21.55 7.69
C LEU A 306 -6.82 21.96 7.46
N GLY A 307 -7.74 21.00 7.57
CA GLY A 307 -9.17 21.27 7.49
C GLY A 307 -9.67 22.21 8.59
N ALA A 308 -9.10 22.11 9.80
CA ALA A 308 -9.40 23.04 10.90
C ALA A 308 -8.75 24.42 10.74
N GLY A 309 -7.95 24.65 9.69
CA GLY A 309 -7.21 25.90 9.51
C GLY A 309 -5.94 26.03 10.38
N GLU A 310 -5.63 24.98 11.18
CA GLU A 310 -4.57 24.97 12.17
C GLU A 310 -3.21 24.57 11.55
N LYS A 311 -2.66 25.46 10.71
CA LYS A 311 -1.41 25.20 9.96
C LYS A 311 -0.21 24.94 10.87
N GLU A 312 -0.11 25.63 12.00
CA GLU A 312 0.98 25.42 12.97
C GLU A 312 0.93 24.03 13.60
N GLN A 313 -0.27 23.56 13.97
CA GLN A 313 -0.46 22.21 14.48
C GLN A 313 -0.20 21.16 13.41
N ALA A 314 -0.61 21.40 12.15
CA ALA A 314 -0.31 20.51 11.03
C ALA A 314 1.20 20.30 10.86
N VAL A 315 2.00 21.37 10.86
CA VAL A 315 3.48 21.29 10.77
C VAL A 315 4.07 20.56 11.97
N TRP A 316 3.58 20.84 13.17
CA TRP A 316 4.08 20.23 14.39
C TRP A 316 3.80 18.72 14.44
N TYR A 317 2.56 18.28 14.11
CA TYR A 317 2.23 16.86 14.04
C TYR A 317 2.98 16.18 12.90
N ALA A 318 3.09 16.84 11.74
CA ALA A 318 3.84 16.31 10.60
C ALA A 318 5.29 16.00 10.98
N ARG A 319 5.99 16.94 11.62
CA ARG A 319 7.37 16.75 12.11
C ARG A 319 7.47 15.64 13.13
N ARG A 320 6.57 15.58 14.11
CA ARG A 320 6.58 14.55 15.16
C ARG A 320 6.28 13.15 14.62
N LEU A 321 5.31 13.03 13.73
CA LEU A 321 4.99 11.75 13.10
C LEU A 321 6.13 11.31 12.18
N LEU A 322 6.75 12.21 11.45
CA LEU A 322 7.92 11.89 10.64
C LEU A 322 9.09 11.41 11.52
N LEU A 323 9.36 12.08 12.64
CA LEU A 323 10.38 11.64 13.61
C LEU A 323 10.04 10.27 14.21
N LEU A 324 8.76 9.99 14.46
CA LEU A 324 8.33 8.68 14.93
C LEU A 324 8.53 7.60 13.85
N ALA A 325 8.30 7.93 12.58
CA ALA A 325 8.60 7.03 11.46
C ALA A 325 10.10 6.73 11.37
N TYR A 326 10.95 7.75 11.56
CA TYR A 326 12.41 7.55 11.67
C TYR A 326 12.77 6.68 12.87
N ALA A 327 12.22 6.93 14.05
CA ALA A 327 12.49 6.12 15.24
C ALA A 327 12.09 4.66 15.03
N GLY A 328 10.92 4.40 14.43
CA GLY A 328 10.48 3.07 14.08
C GLY A 328 11.39 2.39 13.06
N ALA A 329 11.81 3.11 12.00
CA ALA A 329 12.75 2.62 11.02
C ALA A 329 14.12 2.31 11.65
N TRP A 330 14.63 3.16 12.54
CA TRP A 330 15.88 2.93 13.26
C TRP A 330 15.82 1.68 14.13
N ILE A 331 14.78 1.55 14.96
CA ILE A 331 14.61 0.37 15.82
C ILE A 331 14.59 -0.91 15.00
N MET A 332 13.80 -0.94 13.93
CA MET A 332 13.65 -2.14 13.09
C MET A 332 14.95 -2.47 12.31
N ASN A 333 15.55 -1.48 11.66
CA ASN A 333 16.74 -1.73 10.84
C ASN A 333 18.00 -2.00 11.66
N LEU A 334 18.17 -1.34 12.83
CA LEU A 334 19.28 -1.66 13.74
C LEU A 334 19.11 -3.04 14.37
N SER A 335 17.89 -3.42 14.77
CA SER A 335 17.66 -4.78 15.27
C SER A 335 17.89 -5.83 14.17
N ALA A 336 17.52 -5.55 12.92
CA ALA A 336 17.81 -6.42 11.79
C ALA A 336 19.32 -6.57 11.55
N PHE A 337 20.04 -5.48 11.53
CA PHE A 337 21.50 -5.48 11.32
C PHE A 337 22.24 -6.38 12.31
N PHE A 338 21.78 -6.44 13.57
CA PHE A 338 22.43 -7.26 14.59
C PHE A 338 21.91 -8.70 14.67
N PHE A 339 20.63 -8.94 14.40
CA PHE A 339 19.98 -10.22 14.69
C PHE A 339 19.27 -10.88 13.48
N ALA A 340 18.56 -10.11 12.67
CA ALA A 340 17.65 -10.66 11.67
C ALA A 340 18.39 -11.14 10.41
N ASP A 341 19.55 -10.59 10.10
CA ASP A 341 20.37 -11.05 8.96
C ASP A 341 20.78 -12.51 9.15
N LYS A 342 21.16 -12.90 10.38
CA LYS A 342 21.47 -14.29 10.71
C LYS A 342 20.21 -15.16 10.73
N LEU A 343 19.10 -14.65 11.25
CA LEU A 343 17.84 -15.38 11.32
C LEU A 343 17.23 -15.62 9.92
N ALA A 344 17.18 -14.60 9.07
CA ALA A 344 16.69 -14.72 7.70
C ALA A 344 17.51 -15.73 6.89
N LEU A 345 18.82 -15.71 7.03
CA LEU A 345 19.72 -16.63 6.35
C LEU A 345 19.53 -18.10 6.79
N THR A 346 19.20 -18.33 8.06
CA THR A 346 18.93 -19.68 8.57
C THR A 346 17.54 -20.19 8.19
N LEU A 347 16.54 -19.30 8.10
CA LEU A 347 15.17 -19.68 7.77
C LEU A 347 14.95 -20.02 6.29
N PHE A 348 15.67 -19.38 5.37
CA PHE A 348 15.39 -19.52 3.94
C PHE A 348 16.25 -20.57 3.21
N HIS A 349 17.16 -21.28 3.89
CA HIS A 349 17.99 -22.38 3.33
C HIS A 349 18.61 -22.03 1.96
N LEU A 350 19.18 -20.84 1.84
CA LEU A 350 19.81 -20.35 0.61
C LEU A 350 21.14 -21.04 0.31
N SER A 351 21.52 -21.09 -0.96
CA SER A 351 22.89 -21.46 -1.35
C SER A 351 23.91 -20.45 -0.79
N PRO A 352 25.17 -20.85 -0.55
CA PRO A 352 26.18 -19.94 0.00
C PRO A 352 26.35 -18.65 -0.82
N GLU A 353 26.23 -18.74 -2.15
CA GLU A 353 26.31 -17.60 -3.05
C GLU A 353 25.10 -16.64 -2.86
N ALA A 354 23.87 -17.18 -2.86
CA ALA A 354 22.65 -16.40 -2.64
C ALA A 354 22.64 -15.75 -1.24
N GLN A 355 23.19 -16.46 -0.25
CA GLN A 355 23.32 -16.00 1.12
C GLN A 355 24.25 -14.78 1.23
N ALA A 356 25.41 -14.83 0.57
CA ALA A 356 26.35 -13.71 0.52
C ALA A 356 25.74 -12.48 -0.16
N MET A 357 25.06 -12.68 -1.30
CA MET A 357 24.36 -11.60 -2.01
C MET A 357 23.23 -10.99 -1.16
N ALA A 358 22.40 -11.81 -0.52
CA ALA A 358 21.33 -11.36 0.34
C ALA A 358 21.85 -10.54 1.52
N LEU A 359 22.87 -11.03 2.21
CA LEU A 359 23.50 -10.34 3.34
C LEU A 359 24.04 -8.97 2.92
N GLN A 360 24.78 -8.92 1.82
CA GLN A 360 25.34 -7.67 1.31
C GLN A 360 24.22 -6.64 1.00
N VAL A 361 23.17 -7.07 0.30
CA VAL A 361 22.04 -6.22 -0.03
C VAL A 361 21.33 -5.74 1.23
N MET A 362 21.07 -6.62 2.20
CA MET A 362 20.37 -6.27 3.44
C MET A 362 21.16 -5.28 4.30
N GLN A 363 22.48 -5.40 4.37
CA GLN A 363 23.32 -4.44 5.09
C GLN A 363 23.23 -3.04 4.50
N TRP A 364 23.34 -2.90 3.18
CA TRP A 364 23.16 -1.63 2.49
C TRP A 364 21.73 -1.10 2.62
N PHE A 365 20.73 -1.99 2.52
CA PHE A 365 19.34 -1.63 2.73
C PHE A 365 19.12 -1.04 4.12
N ASN A 366 19.58 -1.69 5.18
CA ASN A 366 19.46 -1.21 6.56
C ASN A 366 20.05 0.19 6.71
N LEU A 367 21.24 0.43 6.12
CA LEU A 367 21.90 1.73 6.17
C LEU A 367 21.08 2.82 5.47
N PHE A 368 20.66 2.60 4.22
CA PHE A 368 19.91 3.60 3.47
C PHE A 368 18.50 3.80 4.01
N SER A 369 17.85 2.73 4.50
CA SER A 369 16.50 2.79 5.06
C SER A 369 16.43 3.70 6.29
N ILE A 370 17.41 3.63 7.19
CA ILE A 370 17.49 4.47 8.39
C ILE A 370 17.44 5.97 8.04
N PHE A 371 18.11 6.39 6.97
CA PHE A 371 18.23 7.81 6.61
C PHE A 371 17.17 8.29 5.61
N PHE A 372 16.79 7.48 4.64
CA PHE A 372 16.04 7.96 3.48
C PHE A 372 14.62 7.40 3.35
N TRP A 373 14.33 6.22 3.91
CA TRP A 373 13.03 5.59 3.67
C TRP A 373 11.85 6.41 4.22
N PRO A 374 11.86 6.94 5.46
CA PRO A 374 10.73 7.71 5.98
C PRO A 374 10.48 9.01 5.19
N SER A 375 11.52 9.72 4.78
CA SER A 375 11.38 10.92 3.96
C SER A 375 10.96 10.62 2.52
N SER A 376 11.26 9.42 1.99
CA SER A 376 10.88 9.02 0.64
C SER A 376 9.45 8.46 0.55
N PHE A 377 8.91 7.84 1.63
CA PHE A 377 7.62 7.15 1.60
C PHE A 377 6.60 7.66 2.62
N THR A 378 7.03 8.14 3.80
CA THR A 378 6.10 8.71 4.79
C THR A 378 5.85 10.20 4.53
N LEU A 379 6.88 10.97 4.21
CA LEU A 379 6.77 12.41 3.96
C LEU A 379 5.82 12.76 2.79
N PRO A 380 5.80 12.05 1.64
CA PRO A 380 4.84 12.36 0.59
C PRO A 380 3.38 12.20 1.03
N ASN A 381 3.07 11.39 2.03
CA ASN A 381 1.72 11.32 2.59
C ASN A 381 1.33 12.61 3.34
N ILE A 382 2.29 13.32 3.94
CA ILE A 382 2.07 14.67 4.50
C ILE A 382 1.66 15.64 3.38
N LEU A 383 2.40 15.62 2.26
CA LEU A 383 2.12 16.47 1.10
C LEU A 383 0.75 16.14 0.48
N ARG A 384 0.42 14.84 0.35
CA ARG A 384 -0.89 14.38 -0.14
C ARG A 384 -2.04 14.79 0.79
N ALA A 385 -1.85 14.76 2.10
CA ALA A 385 -2.84 15.21 3.07
C ALA A 385 -3.20 16.69 2.88
N ALA A 386 -2.27 17.49 2.36
CA ALA A 386 -2.48 18.88 1.99
C ALA A 386 -3.04 19.09 0.57
N GLY A 387 -3.13 18.02 -0.24
CA GLY A 387 -3.58 18.09 -1.64
C GLY A 387 -2.48 18.23 -2.67
N ASP A 388 -1.20 18.21 -2.27
CA ASP A 388 -0.05 18.35 -3.18
C ASP A 388 0.35 17.00 -3.85
N ALA A 389 -0.68 16.23 -4.25
CA ALA A 389 -0.52 14.90 -4.82
C ALA A 389 0.14 14.90 -6.21
N SER A 390 -0.08 15.93 -7.01
CA SER A 390 0.55 16.04 -8.34
C SER A 390 2.06 16.22 -8.25
N PHE A 391 2.54 16.97 -7.27
CA PHE A 391 3.98 17.11 -7.04
C PHE A 391 4.60 15.78 -6.60
N THR A 392 3.96 15.07 -5.65
CA THR A 392 4.47 13.77 -5.19
C THR A 392 4.51 12.75 -6.34
N MET A 393 3.48 12.72 -7.17
CA MET A 393 3.42 11.87 -8.36
C MET A 393 4.57 12.18 -9.32
N SER A 394 4.75 13.45 -9.70
CA SER A 394 5.79 13.84 -10.67
C SER A 394 7.19 13.48 -10.20
N VAL A 395 7.52 13.80 -8.95
CA VAL A 395 8.83 13.47 -8.37
C VAL A 395 9.02 11.95 -8.32
N SER A 396 8.00 11.20 -7.88
CA SER A 396 8.09 9.74 -7.75
C SER A 396 8.24 9.04 -9.10
N ILE A 397 7.51 9.49 -10.14
CA ILE A 397 7.62 8.92 -11.50
C ILE A 397 9.01 9.19 -12.09
N VAL A 398 9.47 10.45 -12.06
CA VAL A 398 10.79 10.80 -12.57
C VAL A 398 11.87 9.99 -11.85
N SER A 399 11.81 9.96 -10.52
CA SER A 399 12.77 9.22 -9.70
C SER A 399 12.79 7.73 -10.02
N MET A 400 11.61 7.10 -10.09
CA MET A 400 11.47 5.68 -10.37
C MET A 400 12.05 5.30 -11.74
N TRP A 401 11.73 6.08 -12.77
CA TRP A 401 12.14 5.74 -14.14
C TRP A 401 13.59 6.12 -14.44
N VAL A 402 14.08 7.25 -13.93
CA VAL A 402 15.46 7.69 -14.17
C VAL A 402 16.44 6.94 -13.26
N PHE A 403 16.23 7.01 -11.94
CA PHE A 403 17.22 6.48 -11.00
C PHE A 403 17.03 4.98 -10.73
N ARG A 404 15.79 4.49 -10.59
CA ARG A 404 15.61 3.08 -10.27
C ARG A 404 15.64 2.20 -11.51
N VAL A 405 14.84 2.48 -12.55
CA VAL A 405 14.81 1.65 -13.75
C VAL A 405 16.03 1.98 -14.64
N GLY A 406 16.19 3.23 -15.08
CA GLY A 406 17.24 3.62 -16.00
C GLY A 406 18.64 3.30 -15.50
N PHE A 407 18.95 3.66 -14.25
CA PHE A 407 20.26 3.33 -13.66
C PHE A 407 20.48 1.82 -13.53
N CYS A 408 19.47 1.02 -13.13
CA CYS A 408 19.63 -0.42 -13.04
C CYS A 408 19.93 -1.06 -14.40
N TYR A 409 19.21 -0.66 -15.45
CA TYR A 409 19.48 -1.14 -16.81
C TYR A 409 20.86 -0.73 -17.28
N LEU A 410 21.28 0.52 -17.03
CA LEU A 410 22.61 0.99 -17.36
C LEU A 410 23.70 0.16 -16.67
N MET A 411 23.55 -0.07 -15.36
CA MET A 411 24.56 -0.79 -14.59
C MET A 411 24.66 -2.26 -14.97
N VAL A 412 23.53 -2.92 -15.21
CA VAL A 412 23.53 -4.35 -15.54
C VAL A 412 23.98 -4.59 -16.98
N LEU A 413 23.46 -3.81 -17.96
CA LEU A 413 23.74 -4.05 -19.38
C LEU A 413 25.10 -3.49 -19.85
N CYS A 414 25.51 -2.33 -19.30
CA CYS A 414 26.76 -1.67 -19.76
C CYS A 414 27.94 -1.97 -18.84
N PHE A 415 27.72 -2.16 -17.53
CA PHE A 415 28.81 -2.36 -16.56
C PHE A 415 28.82 -3.75 -15.93
N HIS A 416 27.96 -4.68 -16.39
CA HIS A 416 27.85 -6.05 -15.88
C HIS A 416 27.66 -6.11 -14.34
N GLY A 417 26.87 -5.15 -13.83
CA GLY A 417 26.59 -5.04 -12.39
C GLY A 417 25.84 -6.24 -11.85
N GLN A 418 26.14 -6.58 -10.62
CA GLN A 418 25.47 -7.65 -9.88
C GLN A 418 24.21 -7.17 -9.16
N LEU A 419 23.57 -8.03 -8.36
CA LEU A 419 22.34 -7.74 -7.59
C LEU A 419 22.43 -6.44 -6.78
N LEU A 420 23.56 -6.17 -6.14
CA LEU A 420 23.75 -4.92 -5.39
C LEU A 420 23.61 -3.68 -6.27
N SER A 421 24.02 -3.72 -7.52
CA SER A 421 23.89 -2.58 -8.45
C SER A 421 22.41 -2.23 -8.70
N ILE A 422 21.53 -3.24 -8.76
CA ILE A 422 20.08 -3.05 -8.86
C ILE A 422 19.54 -2.36 -7.60
N TRP A 423 19.96 -2.78 -6.43
CA TRP A 423 19.56 -2.15 -5.17
C TRP A 423 20.12 -0.74 -5.00
N MET A 424 21.31 -0.46 -5.51
CA MET A 424 21.87 0.90 -5.56
C MET A 424 20.99 1.86 -6.36
N GLY A 425 20.41 1.42 -7.47
CA GLY A 425 19.41 2.20 -8.22
C GLY A 425 18.18 2.55 -7.35
N MET A 426 17.72 1.62 -6.50
CA MET A 426 16.66 1.87 -5.54
C MET A 426 17.08 2.88 -4.46
N PHE A 427 18.32 2.80 -3.97
CA PHE A 427 18.81 3.74 -2.96
C PHE A 427 18.96 5.15 -3.53
N LEU A 428 19.43 5.30 -4.77
CA LEU A 428 19.48 6.58 -5.47
C LEU A 428 18.09 7.20 -5.67
N ASP A 429 17.09 6.38 -6.03
CA ASP A 429 15.68 6.77 -6.07
C ASP A 429 15.24 7.36 -4.71
N TRP A 430 15.56 6.70 -3.61
CA TRP A 430 15.19 7.18 -2.28
C TRP A 430 15.88 8.49 -1.90
N VAL A 431 17.16 8.64 -2.21
CA VAL A 431 17.91 9.87 -1.93
C VAL A 431 17.31 11.04 -2.69
N PHE A 432 17.05 10.88 -3.99
CA PHE A 432 16.45 11.92 -4.82
C PHE A 432 15.05 12.32 -4.34
N ARG A 433 14.17 11.33 -4.08
CA ARG A 433 12.82 11.57 -3.57
C ARG A 433 12.86 12.26 -2.22
N SER A 434 13.71 11.77 -1.31
CA SER A 434 13.91 12.36 0.01
C SER A 434 14.31 13.83 -0.08
N ALA A 435 15.28 14.17 -0.93
CA ALA A 435 15.73 15.53 -1.14
C ALA A 435 14.60 16.43 -1.68
N CYS A 436 13.90 15.99 -2.74
CA CYS A 436 12.81 16.77 -3.33
C CYS A 436 11.66 17.01 -2.35
N PHE A 437 11.21 15.95 -1.64
CA PHE A 437 10.10 16.06 -0.70
C PHE A 437 10.48 16.88 0.54
N MET A 438 11.72 16.73 1.04
CA MET A 438 12.20 17.52 2.18
C MET A 438 12.30 19.01 1.83
N VAL A 439 12.83 19.36 0.66
CA VAL A 439 12.87 20.75 0.17
C VAL A 439 11.45 21.34 0.05
N ARG A 440 10.49 20.57 -0.49
CA ARG A 440 9.08 20.98 -0.62
C ARG A 440 8.45 21.21 0.76
N PHE A 441 8.70 20.30 1.70
CA PHE A 441 8.21 20.36 3.07
C PHE A 441 8.76 21.57 3.83
N VAL A 442 10.09 21.77 3.79
CA VAL A 442 10.77 22.88 4.52
C VAL A 442 10.35 24.23 3.96
N ARG A 443 10.19 24.37 2.63
CA ARG A 443 9.73 25.60 2.01
C ARG A 443 8.26 25.96 2.31
N GLY A 444 7.49 25.07 2.92
CA GLY A 444 6.12 25.33 3.34
C GLY A 444 5.08 25.45 2.21
N LYS A 445 5.47 25.31 0.94
CA LYS A 445 4.58 25.46 -0.24
C LYS A 445 3.38 24.50 -0.23
N TRP A 446 3.47 23.38 0.48
CA TRP A 446 2.38 22.42 0.66
C TRP A 446 1.23 22.96 1.52
N LEU A 447 1.50 23.96 2.38
CA LEU A 447 0.48 24.61 3.23
C LEU A 447 -0.39 25.64 2.46
N GLU A 448 0.00 25.97 1.23
CA GLU A 448 -0.74 26.89 0.33
C GLU A 448 -1.75 26.14 -0.54
N GLN A 449 -1.72 24.82 -0.53
CA GLN A 449 -2.65 24.00 -1.32
C GLN A 449 -4.02 23.95 -0.63
N HIS A 450 -5.08 23.95 -1.42
CA HIS A 450 -6.46 23.85 -0.96
C HIS A 450 -7.15 22.66 -1.62
N VAL A 451 -7.71 21.78 -0.80
CA VAL A 451 -8.48 20.60 -1.26
C VAL A 451 -9.98 20.89 -1.12
N ILE A 452 -10.40 21.52 -0.03
CA ILE A 452 -11.78 21.88 0.28
C ILE A 452 -12.02 23.38 0.15
#